data_eeea52f62cb08eecac4294670903eebb
#
_entry.id   eeea52f62cb08eecac4294670903eebb
#
_cell.length_a   1.000
_cell.length_b   1.000
_cell.length_c   1.000
_cell.angle_alpha   90.00
_cell.angle_beta   90.00
_cell.angle_gamma   90.00
#
_symmetry.space_group_name_H-M   'P 1'
#
loop_
_entity.id
_entity.type
_entity.pdbx_description
1 polymer ?
#
loop_
_entity_poly.entity_id
_entity_poly.type
_entity_poly.pdbx_seq_one_letter_code
_entity_poly.pdbx_strand_id
1 'polypeptide(L)'
;MKFSLSLLSICILSFVLIYSCSTEEEESVAPVVQTPQPEPEPDPVQYSLTVSAAEGGTVSTEGGTYDEGTEITITATPSEGYRFTGWEGNTSTEESLTITLNSNQTYQALFELIPIYTLTVTIGEGGTVSSEGGEFVDGTEIEITATANEGYRFDGWEGIDSNENTLMITISSDTELSPIFIPVTQTPSRYGVDEYWGKIVEFEPEIFFSQDIPEFNREGLRETVKLITDYYGLYGPIEIWSVGMNTSSTDKRELEKIFCERRSSRKDHWDRFTNYETCLALNEFEEIGGSIMGQRFYGYHLMYHRYDFTFSDNSEFRHSAITGMIHEYTHIVQAANLFTKNEEDRPDGIRKRVGWGPIFFSEGAADYYQEYVQRKLRSIGISVENSPNVDGQGSNLRDKMRTIMTDHIQSNLSLCPNFNIWEVNYSTRETCSPYRFGAWGVAYLLDKVNDQDAFWKTLWPNINEMGWDGAFEYTFGLTMEEFNQEFLEFLELPIEQQLEIIPDI
;
A
#
# COMPACT_ATOMS: atom_id res chain seq x y z
N MET A 1 33.78 -2.95 23.46
CA MET A 1 33.59 -2.49 24.84
C MET A 1 32.60 -3.44 25.48
N LYS A 2 33.07 -4.55 26.14
CA LYS A 2 33.26 -4.69 27.60
C LYS A 2 31.93 -4.52 28.34
N PHE A 3 31.38 -5.43 29.15
CA PHE A 3 31.82 -6.50 30.09
C PHE A 3 30.60 -7.43 30.30
N SER A 4 30.59 -8.74 30.34
CA SER A 4 31.17 -9.74 31.24
C SER A 4 30.79 -9.62 32.73
N LEU A 5 30.24 -10.72 33.24
CA LEU A 5 30.51 -11.46 34.50
C LEU A 5 29.28 -12.30 34.88
N SER A 6 29.20 -13.62 34.90
CA SER A 6 29.90 -14.64 35.67
C SER A 6 29.79 -14.54 37.20
N LEU A 7 29.24 -15.62 37.80
CA LEU A 7 29.49 -16.13 39.15
C LEU A 7 28.62 -17.38 39.35
N LEU A 8 29.06 -18.54 39.33
CA LEU A 8 29.83 -19.55 40.07
C LEU A 8 29.70 -19.48 41.62
N SER A 9 29.16 -20.56 42.24
CA SER A 9 29.42 -21.01 43.62
C SER A 9 28.90 -22.43 43.74
N ILE A 10 29.67 -23.44 43.75
CA ILE A 10 30.66 -24.13 44.60
C ILE A 10 30.16 -24.46 46.00
N CYS A 11 30.05 -25.76 46.19
CA CYS A 11 30.43 -26.68 47.27
C CYS A 11 30.00 -26.39 48.71
N ILE A 12 29.69 -27.42 49.46
CA ILE A 12 30.64 -28.12 50.33
C ILE A 12 30.02 -29.37 50.97
N LEU A 13 30.74 -30.46 50.84
CA LEU A 13 30.65 -31.72 51.59
C LEU A 13 30.94 -31.45 53.09
N SER A 14 30.27 -32.18 53.97
CA SER A 14 30.82 -32.42 55.30
C SER A 14 30.40 -33.81 55.78
N PHE A 15 31.38 -34.69 55.84
CA PHE A 15 31.44 -35.94 56.57
C PHE A 15 31.53 -35.64 58.06
N VAL A 16 30.82 -36.34 58.89
CA VAL A 16 31.15 -36.57 60.27
C VAL A 16 30.97 -38.03 60.63
N LEU A 17 32.09 -38.68 60.80
CA LEU A 17 32.25 -39.92 61.51
C LEU A 17 32.30 -39.66 63.04
N ILE A 18 31.55 -40.37 63.81
CA ILE A 18 31.88 -40.54 65.23
C ILE A 18 31.84 -42.03 65.59
N TYR A 19 32.92 -42.44 66.10
CA TYR A 19 33.25 -43.71 66.69
C TYR A 19 32.87 -43.75 68.17
N SER A 20 32.79 -44.99 68.69
CA SER A 20 33.07 -45.40 70.09
C SER A 20 31.85 -45.91 70.84
N CYS A 21 31.91 -46.87 71.57
CA CYS A 21 32.76 -47.88 72.15
C CYS A 21 31.92 -48.66 73.15
N SER A 22 32.23 -49.89 73.30
CA SER A 22 31.70 -50.92 74.11
C SER A 22 31.68 -50.63 75.63
N THR A 23 30.71 -51.22 76.32
CA THR A 23 30.98 -51.85 77.65
C THR A 23 30.01 -53.02 77.81
N GLU A 24 30.60 -54.18 78.14
CA GLU A 24 30.00 -55.41 78.65
C GLU A 24 29.49 -55.19 80.06
N GLU A 25 28.36 -55.77 80.41
CA GLU A 25 28.13 -56.33 81.74
C GLU A 25 27.07 -57.48 81.68
N GLU A 26 27.38 -58.48 82.50
CA GLU A 26 26.82 -59.84 82.54
C GLU A 26 25.44 -59.95 83.22
N GLU A 27 24.85 -61.05 82.81
CA GLU A 27 23.97 -61.99 83.59
C GLU A 27 22.64 -61.56 84.14
N SER A 28 21.63 -62.20 83.60
CA SER A 28 20.67 -62.97 84.46
C SER A 28 19.82 -63.92 83.58
N VAL A 29 19.94 -65.18 83.79
CA VAL A 29 19.18 -66.28 83.18
C VAL A 29 17.72 -66.33 83.75
N ALA A 30 16.72 -66.11 82.92
CA ALA A 30 15.30 -66.44 83.23
C ALA A 30 14.71 -67.32 82.11
N PRO A 31 13.74 -68.15 82.37
CA PRO A 31 13.46 -69.35 81.58
C PRO A 31 12.90 -69.08 80.21
N VAL A 32 13.35 -69.89 79.26
CA VAL A 32 12.88 -69.91 77.88
C VAL A 32 11.40 -70.22 77.84
N VAL A 33 10.57 -69.19 77.47
CA VAL A 33 9.26 -69.35 76.93
C VAL A 33 9.45 -69.54 75.41
N GLN A 34 9.19 -70.72 74.89
CA GLN A 34 9.10 -70.93 73.46
C GLN A 34 7.92 -70.11 72.92
N THR A 35 8.26 -69.00 72.26
CA THR A 35 7.33 -68.30 71.38
C THR A 35 7.00 -69.27 70.22
N PRO A 36 5.72 -69.40 69.81
CA PRO A 36 5.39 -70.15 68.61
C PRO A 36 6.08 -69.53 67.42
N GLN A 37 6.73 -70.39 66.62
CA GLN A 37 7.32 -69.99 65.34
C GLN A 37 6.25 -69.29 64.48
N PRO A 38 6.45 -68.13 63.94
CA PRO A 38 5.47 -67.49 63.04
C PRO A 38 5.16 -68.46 61.90
N GLU A 39 3.94 -68.63 61.63
CA GLU A 39 3.43 -69.35 60.48
C GLU A 39 4.02 -68.69 59.24
N PRO A 40 4.52 -69.42 58.24
CA PRO A 40 5.06 -68.81 57.05
C PRO A 40 3.98 -67.91 56.44
N GLU A 41 4.37 -66.62 56.18
CA GLU A 41 3.49 -65.74 55.45
C GLU A 41 3.15 -66.41 54.11
N PRO A 42 1.90 -66.33 53.67
CA PRO A 42 1.50 -66.94 52.40
C PRO A 42 2.31 -66.28 51.28
N ASP A 43 2.77 -67.09 50.35
CA ASP A 43 3.49 -66.57 49.16
C ASP A 43 2.64 -65.51 48.50
N PRO A 44 3.23 -64.35 48.06
CA PRO A 44 2.49 -63.27 47.40
C PRO A 44 1.77 -63.84 46.18
N VAL A 45 0.56 -63.37 45.97
CA VAL A 45 -0.20 -63.68 44.76
C VAL A 45 0.49 -62.97 43.60
N GLN A 46 0.78 -63.76 42.56
CA GLN A 46 1.49 -63.22 41.38
C GLN A 46 0.58 -63.32 40.12
N TYR A 47 0.71 -62.32 39.28
CA TYR A 47 0.02 -62.25 37.98
C TYR A 47 1.03 -62.02 36.83
N SER A 48 0.65 -62.58 35.69
CA SER A 48 1.44 -62.40 34.46
C SER A 48 1.01 -61.17 33.66
N LEU A 49 1.96 -60.35 33.23
CA LEU A 49 1.83 -59.33 32.23
C LEU A 49 2.47 -59.85 30.93
N THR A 50 1.74 -59.75 29.81
CA THR A 50 2.29 -60.00 28.48
C THR A 50 2.15 -58.74 27.67
N VAL A 51 3.25 -58.24 27.10
CA VAL A 51 3.27 -57.04 26.25
C VAL A 51 3.96 -57.39 24.95
N SER A 52 3.36 -56.97 23.85
CA SER A 52 3.90 -57.18 22.51
C SER A 52 3.75 -55.92 21.66
N ALA A 53 4.50 -55.82 20.58
CA ALA A 53 4.36 -54.82 19.56
C ALA A 53 3.84 -55.48 18.27
N ALA A 54 2.91 -54.79 17.61
CA ALA A 54 2.58 -55.11 16.22
C ALA A 54 3.73 -54.62 15.29
N GLU A 55 3.63 -54.89 14.00
CA GLU A 55 4.56 -54.34 13.01
C GLU A 55 4.56 -52.79 13.06
N GLY A 56 5.73 -52.20 12.97
CA GLY A 56 5.87 -50.75 12.95
C GLY A 56 6.40 -50.13 14.24
N GLY A 57 6.74 -50.90 15.27
CA GLY A 57 7.34 -50.36 16.48
C GLY A 57 7.83 -51.38 17.46
N THR A 58 8.22 -50.93 18.65
CA THR A 58 8.71 -51.75 19.75
C THR A 58 8.05 -51.37 21.06
N VAL A 59 8.18 -52.23 22.07
CA VAL A 59 7.74 -51.95 23.44
C VAL A 59 8.91 -52.00 24.42
N SER A 60 8.79 -51.27 25.54
CA SER A 60 9.85 -51.14 26.54
C SER A 60 10.11 -52.49 27.32
N THR A 61 9.15 -53.39 27.31
CA THR A 61 9.22 -54.73 27.97
C THR A 61 8.26 -55.70 27.31
N GLU A 62 8.59 -56.99 27.29
CA GLU A 62 7.70 -58.08 26.89
C GLU A 62 6.79 -58.52 28.03
N GLY A 63 6.97 -57.92 29.22
CA GLY A 63 6.21 -58.27 30.41
C GLY A 63 6.98 -59.19 31.36
N GLY A 64 6.27 -59.97 32.17
CA GLY A 64 6.84 -60.83 33.21
C GLY A 64 5.80 -61.25 34.24
N THR A 65 6.26 -61.85 35.36
CA THR A 65 5.43 -62.19 36.50
C THR A 65 5.73 -61.21 37.64
N TYR A 66 4.70 -60.66 38.25
CA TYR A 66 4.79 -59.60 39.26
C TYR A 66 3.80 -59.87 40.39
N ASP A 67 4.14 -59.37 41.59
CA ASP A 67 3.22 -59.48 42.73
C ASP A 67 1.97 -58.67 42.54
N GLU A 68 0.89 -59.06 43.12
CA GLU A 68 -0.43 -58.38 43.09
C GLU A 68 -0.25 -56.91 43.53
N GLY A 69 -0.86 -55.97 42.77
CA GLY A 69 -0.81 -54.54 43.05
C GLY A 69 0.43 -53.81 42.51
N THR A 70 1.35 -54.55 41.85
CA THR A 70 2.54 -53.89 41.24
C THR A 70 2.10 -52.91 40.12
N GLU A 71 2.59 -51.70 40.19
CA GLU A 71 2.44 -50.70 39.13
C GLU A 71 3.60 -50.84 38.14
N ILE A 72 3.26 -50.98 36.87
CA ILE A 72 4.19 -51.14 35.76
C ILE A 72 3.87 -50.14 34.68
N THR A 73 4.87 -49.39 34.22
CA THR A 73 4.73 -48.52 33.05
C THR A 73 5.33 -49.21 31.82
N ILE A 74 4.53 -49.40 30.81
CA ILE A 74 4.93 -49.87 29.49
C ILE A 74 4.92 -48.72 28.51
N THR A 75 5.85 -48.69 27.57
CA THR A 75 5.98 -47.62 26.55
C THR A 75 6.09 -48.27 25.19
N ALA A 76 5.31 -47.78 24.27
CA ALA A 76 5.38 -48.09 22.85
C ALA A 76 6.32 -47.06 22.17
N THR A 77 7.15 -47.50 21.25
CA THR A 77 8.06 -46.65 20.48
C THR A 77 7.86 -46.96 19.01
N PRO A 78 7.25 -46.01 18.22
CA PRO A 78 7.12 -46.18 16.78
C PRO A 78 8.48 -46.30 16.09
N SER A 79 8.56 -47.12 15.06
CA SER A 79 9.68 -47.15 14.12
C SER A 79 9.58 -45.98 13.15
N GLU A 80 10.68 -45.65 12.46
CA GLU A 80 10.69 -44.64 11.43
C GLU A 80 9.60 -44.91 10.35
N GLY A 81 8.79 -43.90 10.06
CA GLY A 81 7.68 -43.99 9.10
C GLY A 81 6.38 -44.55 9.71
N TYR A 82 6.34 -44.86 10.99
CA TYR A 82 5.14 -45.31 11.67
C TYR A 82 4.70 -44.36 12.77
N ARG A 83 3.41 -44.39 13.12
CA ARG A 83 2.85 -43.72 14.29
C ARG A 83 2.14 -44.72 15.19
N PHE A 84 2.18 -44.49 16.48
CA PHE A 84 1.41 -45.25 17.44
C PHE A 84 -0.09 -44.93 17.32
N THR A 85 -0.95 -45.94 17.37
CA THR A 85 -2.39 -45.75 17.22
C THR A 85 -3.19 -46.18 18.47
N GLY A 86 -2.57 -46.91 19.38
CA GLY A 86 -3.20 -47.32 20.62
C GLY A 86 -2.71 -48.66 21.14
N TRP A 87 -3.27 -49.10 22.28
CA TRP A 87 -3.03 -50.39 22.91
C TRP A 87 -4.22 -51.30 22.71
N GLU A 88 -4.02 -52.47 22.06
CA GLU A 88 -5.01 -53.54 22.14
C GLU A 88 -5.04 -54.05 23.59
N GLY A 89 -6.24 -54.18 24.18
CA GLY A 89 -6.43 -54.49 25.60
C GLY A 89 -6.61 -53.26 26.51
N ASN A 90 -6.47 -52.05 25.97
CA ASN A 90 -6.71 -50.77 26.66
C ASN A 90 -7.26 -49.70 25.72
N THR A 91 -7.92 -48.69 26.26
CA THR A 91 -8.49 -47.57 25.47
C THR A 91 -7.57 -46.36 25.41
N SER A 92 -6.37 -46.45 26.00
CA SER A 92 -5.39 -45.34 25.97
C SER A 92 -4.81 -45.15 24.55
N THR A 93 -4.71 -43.90 24.15
CA THR A 93 -4.02 -43.45 22.95
C THR A 93 -2.63 -42.88 23.22
N GLU A 94 -2.22 -42.92 24.50
CA GLU A 94 -0.90 -42.44 24.91
C GLU A 94 0.13 -43.56 24.73
N GLU A 95 1.32 -43.19 24.23
CA GLU A 95 2.43 -44.13 24.04
C GLU A 95 2.89 -44.79 25.35
N SER A 96 2.74 -44.12 26.49
CA SER A 96 3.03 -44.65 27.82
C SER A 96 1.77 -44.99 28.54
N LEU A 97 1.69 -46.29 29.04
CA LEU A 97 0.57 -46.81 29.77
C LEU A 97 1.06 -47.32 31.12
N THR A 98 0.52 -46.79 32.24
CA THR A 98 0.75 -47.29 33.57
C THR A 98 -0.42 -48.21 33.98
N ILE A 99 -0.09 -49.42 34.37
CA ILE A 99 -1.06 -50.48 34.77
C ILE A 99 -0.78 -50.97 36.18
N THR A 100 -1.84 -51.23 36.97
CA THR A 100 -1.76 -51.91 38.25
C THR A 100 -2.15 -53.37 38.02
N LEU A 101 -1.28 -54.32 38.36
CA LEU A 101 -1.46 -55.73 38.06
C LEU A 101 -2.27 -56.44 39.16
N ASN A 102 -3.57 -56.61 38.96
CA ASN A 102 -4.48 -57.27 39.86
C ASN A 102 -5.11 -58.61 39.24
N SER A 103 -4.69 -58.93 38.04
CA SER A 103 -5.01 -60.10 37.26
C SER A 103 -4.02 -60.30 36.14
N ASN A 104 -4.00 -61.45 35.47
CA ASN A 104 -3.25 -61.65 34.23
C ASN A 104 -3.75 -60.66 33.16
N GLN A 105 -2.83 -59.90 32.54
CA GLN A 105 -3.14 -58.89 31.56
C GLN A 105 -2.26 -59.06 30.31
N THR A 106 -2.83 -58.68 29.15
CA THR A 106 -2.15 -58.74 27.86
C THR A 106 -2.40 -57.44 27.12
N TYR A 107 -1.34 -56.83 26.58
CA TYR A 107 -1.38 -55.60 25.79
C TYR A 107 -0.55 -55.78 24.53
N GLN A 108 -1.06 -55.22 23.42
CA GLN A 108 -0.30 -55.12 22.20
C GLN A 108 -0.31 -53.65 21.73
N ALA A 109 0.89 -53.09 21.51
CA ALA A 109 1.04 -51.77 20.89
C ALA A 109 0.73 -51.87 19.40
N LEU A 110 -0.13 -51.00 18.92
CA LEU A 110 -0.56 -50.91 17.54
C LEU A 110 0.07 -49.72 16.86
N PHE A 111 0.51 -49.90 15.65
CA PHE A 111 1.15 -48.86 14.83
C PHE A 111 0.55 -48.87 13.43
N GLU A 112 0.55 -47.73 12.79
CA GLU A 112 0.20 -47.62 11.38
C GLU A 112 1.28 -46.86 10.62
N LEU A 113 1.44 -47.18 9.34
CA LEU A 113 2.35 -46.47 8.45
C LEU A 113 1.86 -45.04 8.28
N ILE A 114 2.76 -44.06 8.43
CA ILE A 114 2.44 -42.69 8.16
C ILE A 114 2.34 -42.53 6.64
N PRO A 115 1.20 -42.07 6.10
CA PRO A 115 1.05 -41.89 4.67
C PRO A 115 2.09 -40.85 4.15
N ILE A 116 2.57 -41.08 2.96
CA ILE A 116 3.38 -40.13 2.20
C ILE A 116 2.52 -39.64 1.04
N TYR A 117 2.46 -38.34 0.89
CA TYR A 117 1.70 -37.69 -0.17
C TYR A 117 2.63 -36.90 -1.08
N THR A 118 2.24 -36.75 -2.31
CA THR A 118 2.98 -35.97 -3.31
C THR A 118 2.37 -34.59 -3.43
N LEU A 119 3.20 -33.56 -3.25
CA LEU A 119 2.90 -32.21 -3.67
C LEU A 119 3.52 -31.99 -5.06
N THR A 120 2.71 -31.59 -6.02
CA THR A 120 3.17 -31.20 -7.36
C THR A 120 2.88 -29.72 -7.58
N VAL A 121 3.91 -28.94 -7.88
CA VAL A 121 3.74 -27.53 -8.21
C VAL A 121 4.10 -27.33 -9.69
N THR A 122 3.08 -27.05 -10.51
CA THR A 122 3.26 -26.81 -11.93
C THR A 122 3.40 -25.32 -12.19
N ILE A 123 4.54 -24.92 -12.77
CA ILE A 123 4.83 -23.50 -13.01
C ILE A 123 4.56 -23.22 -14.50
N GLY A 124 3.63 -22.28 -14.75
CA GLY A 124 3.40 -21.73 -16.08
C GLY A 124 4.43 -20.67 -16.49
N GLU A 125 4.22 -20.07 -17.65
CA GLU A 125 5.01 -18.89 -18.03
C GLU A 125 4.71 -17.73 -17.08
N GLY A 126 5.70 -16.90 -16.78
CA GLY A 126 5.50 -15.64 -16.09
C GLY A 126 5.97 -15.57 -14.66
N GLY A 127 6.54 -16.63 -14.06
CA GLY A 127 7.07 -16.59 -12.71
C GLY A 127 7.87 -17.80 -12.28
N THR A 128 8.18 -17.84 -10.99
CA THR A 128 8.91 -18.93 -10.32
C THR A 128 8.27 -19.23 -8.98
N VAL A 129 8.59 -20.36 -8.40
CA VAL A 129 8.18 -20.73 -7.02
C VAL A 129 9.41 -21.09 -6.19
N SER A 130 9.28 -20.97 -4.86
CA SER A 130 10.32 -21.35 -3.91
C SER A 130 10.53 -22.87 -3.82
N SER A 131 9.52 -23.69 -4.21
CA SER A 131 9.60 -25.15 -4.23
C SER A 131 8.74 -25.72 -5.36
N GLU A 132 9.26 -26.71 -6.10
CA GLU A 132 8.53 -27.44 -7.14
C GLU A 132 7.70 -28.62 -6.59
N GLY A 133 7.72 -28.79 -5.27
CA GLY A 133 7.04 -29.89 -4.59
C GLY A 133 7.97 -31.06 -4.23
N GLY A 134 7.39 -32.23 -4.06
CA GLY A 134 8.08 -33.45 -3.63
C GLY A 134 7.19 -34.39 -2.87
N GLU A 135 7.78 -35.43 -2.24
CA GLU A 135 7.09 -36.36 -1.35
C GLU A 135 7.23 -35.91 0.10
N PHE A 136 6.11 -35.87 0.82
CA PHE A 136 6.05 -35.41 2.20
C PHE A 136 5.18 -36.35 3.04
N VAL A 137 5.55 -36.56 4.27
CA VAL A 137 4.73 -37.31 5.24
C VAL A 137 3.46 -36.52 5.60
N ASP A 138 2.40 -37.27 5.91
CA ASP A 138 1.13 -36.69 6.38
C ASP A 138 1.35 -35.70 7.54
N GLY A 139 0.72 -34.53 7.45
CA GLY A 139 0.84 -33.47 8.44
C GLY A 139 2.03 -32.53 8.26
N THR A 140 2.86 -32.71 7.23
CA THR A 140 3.97 -31.78 6.97
C THR A 140 3.44 -30.40 6.57
N GLU A 141 3.92 -29.34 7.22
CA GLU A 141 3.65 -27.95 6.85
C GLU A 141 4.74 -27.43 5.91
N ILE A 142 4.33 -26.83 4.79
CA ILE A 142 5.23 -26.33 3.76
C ILE A 142 4.85 -24.89 3.44
N GLU A 143 5.86 -24.02 3.37
CA GLU A 143 5.73 -22.67 2.85
C GLU A 143 6.15 -22.65 1.38
N ILE A 144 5.26 -22.12 0.52
CA ILE A 144 5.53 -21.94 -0.92
C ILE A 144 5.28 -20.49 -1.29
N THR A 145 6.27 -19.86 -1.89
CA THR A 145 6.18 -18.49 -2.40
C THR A 145 6.26 -18.47 -3.90
N ALA A 146 5.26 -17.87 -4.55
CA ALA A 146 5.26 -17.56 -5.98
C ALA A 146 5.87 -16.18 -6.21
N THR A 147 6.75 -16.06 -7.21
CA THR A 147 7.40 -14.81 -7.58
C THR A 147 7.21 -14.56 -9.07
N ALA A 148 6.51 -13.48 -9.40
CA ALA A 148 6.30 -13.10 -10.79
C ALA A 148 7.59 -12.62 -11.45
N ASN A 149 7.81 -13.03 -12.68
CA ASN A 149 8.87 -12.52 -13.55
C ASN A 149 8.53 -11.09 -14.02
N GLU A 150 9.54 -10.43 -14.54
CA GLU A 150 9.35 -9.12 -15.18
C GLU A 150 8.29 -9.18 -16.28
N GLY A 151 7.33 -8.24 -16.23
CA GLY A 151 6.21 -8.18 -17.16
C GLY A 151 5.04 -9.10 -16.82
N TYR A 152 5.07 -9.75 -15.67
CA TYR A 152 3.97 -10.57 -15.15
C TYR A 152 3.61 -10.14 -13.72
N ARG A 153 2.39 -10.44 -13.32
CA ARG A 153 1.94 -10.37 -11.93
C ARG A 153 1.37 -11.71 -11.49
N PHE A 154 1.47 -11.97 -10.21
CA PHE A 154 0.78 -13.10 -9.60
C PHE A 154 -0.72 -12.78 -9.47
N ASP A 155 -1.58 -13.74 -9.82
CA ASP A 155 -3.04 -13.58 -9.85
C ASP A 155 -3.77 -14.60 -8.98
N GLY A 156 -3.03 -15.40 -8.21
CA GLY A 156 -3.60 -16.44 -7.34
C GLY A 156 -3.02 -17.82 -7.61
N TRP A 157 -3.62 -18.83 -6.99
CA TRP A 157 -3.25 -20.23 -7.13
C TRP A 157 -4.41 -21.04 -7.71
N GLU A 158 -4.13 -21.85 -8.70
CA GLU A 158 -5.05 -22.91 -9.10
C GLU A 158 -5.00 -24.05 -8.07
N GLY A 159 -6.16 -24.51 -7.59
CA GLY A 159 -6.29 -25.56 -6.57
C GLY A 159 -6.50 -25.04 -5.15
N ILE A 160 -6.20 -23.78 -4.85
CA ILE A 160 -6.45 -23.15 -3.55
C ILE A 160 -7.04 -21.74 -3.76
N ASP A 161 -8.10 -21.41 -3.03
CA ASP A 161 -8.69 -20.08 -3.03
C ASP A 161 -7.85 -19.13 -2.15
N SER A 162 -6.75 -18.64 -2.71
CA SER A 162 -5.86 -17.67 -2.07
C SER A 162 -5.26 -16.72 -3.09
N ASN A 163 -5.27 -15.44 -2.76
CA ASN A 163 -4.59 -14.38 -3.51
C ASN A 163 -3.23 -13.99 -2.91
N GLU A 164 -2.83 -14.64 -1.82
CA GLU A 164 -1.52 -14.42 -1.22
C GLU A 164 -0.46 -15.16 -2.03
N ASN A 165 0.64 -14.50 -2.36
CA ASN A 165 1.72 -15.11 -3.11
C ASN A 165 2.55 -16.09 -2.28
N THR A 166 2.38 -16.12 -0.98
CA THR A 166 2.96 -17.10 -0.07
C THR A 166 1.87 -17.91 0.59
N LEU A 167 1.95 -19.24 0.47
CA LEU A 167 1.04 -20.19 1.08
C LEU A 167 1.75 -20.98 2.17
N MET A 168 1.06 -21.17 3.30
CA MET A 168 1.35 -22.23 4.27
C MET A 168 0.33 -23.33 4.05
N ILE A 169 0.77 -24.52 3.65
CA ILE A 169 -0.10 -25.68 3.40
C ILE A 169 0.30 -26.85 4.28
N THR A 170 -0.70 -27.59 4.79
CA THR A 170 -0.48 -28.83 5.50
C THR A 170 -0.80 -29.98 4.55
N ILE A 171 0.16 -30.84 4.31
CA ILE A 171 0.01 -31.99 3.40
C ILE A 171 -0.79 -33.09 4.09
N SER A 172 -1.97 -33.42 3.57
CA SER A 172 -2.85 -34.48 4.07
C SER A 172 -3.42 -35.37 2.96
N SER A 173 -3.07 -35.06 1.72
CA SER A 173 -3.40 -35.82 0.50
C SER A 173 -2.47 -35.40 -0.62
N ASP A 174 -2.44 -36.16 -1.71
CA ASP A 174 -1.80 -35.71 -2.94
C ASP A 174 -2.40 -34.37 -3.36
N THR A 175 -1.56 -33.39 -3.58
CA THR A 175 -1.94 -32.01 -3.83
C THR A 175 -1.26 -31.49 -5.09
N GLU A 176 -2.05 -30.87 -5.96
CA GLU A 176 -1.55 -30.17 -7.14
C GLU A 176 -1.82 -28.69 -7.01
N LEU A 177 -0.80 -27.87 -7.24
CA LEU A 177 -0.86 -26.41 -7.22
C LEU A 177 -0.26 -25.84 -8.48
N SER A 178 -0.82 -24.72 -8.94
CA SER A 178 -0.25 -23.97 -10.03
C SER A 178 -0.39 -22.46 -9.73
N PRO A 179 0.71 -21.71 -9.60
CA PRO A 179 0.62 -20.27 -9.50
C PRO A 179 0.15 -19.69 -10.83
N ILE A 180 -0.80 -18.79 -10.77
CA ILE A 180 -1.34 -18.08 -11.92
C ILE A 180 -0.55 -16.79 -12.09
N PHE A 181 0.20 -16.70 -13.18
CA PHE A 181 0.87 -15.46 -13.56
C PHE A 181 0.18 -14.92 -14.82
N ILE A 182 -0.31 -13.71 -14.74
CA ILE A 182 -0.87 -13.06 -15.92
C ILE A 182 0.11 -12.00 -16.42
N PRO A 183 0.26 -11.85 -17.75
CA PRO A 183 1.02 -10.75 -18.28
C PRO A 183 0.45 -9.46 -17.69
N VAL A 184 1.27 -8.68 -17.03
CA VAL A 184 0.93 -7.27 -16.84
C VAL A 184 0.75 -6.79 -18.27
N THR A 185 -0.50 -6.54 -18.64
CA THR A 185 -0.76 -5.99 -19.97
C THR A 185 0.06 -4.73 -20.04
N GLN A 186 1.24 -4.86 -20.59
CA GLN A 186 1.97 -3.69 -21.04
C GLN A 186 0.99 -3.03 -21.97
N THR A 187 0.38 -1.96 -21.49
CA THR A 187 0.16 -0.92 -22.46
C THR A 187 1.53 -0.77 -23.07
N PRO A 188 1.70 -1.08 -24.37
CA PRO A 188 3.01 -0.94 -24.96
C PRO A 188 3.52 0.37 -24.42
N SER A 189 4.78 0.45 -24.03
CA SER A 189 5.42 1.74 -23.83
C SER A 189 5.32 2.40 -25.20
N ARG A 190 4.11 2.89 -25.50
CA ARG A 190 3.85 3.70 -26.69
C ARG A 190 4.83 4.86 -26.70
N TYR A 191 5.48 5.07 -25.53
CA TYR A 191 6.10 6.33 -25.24
C TYR A 191 7.42 6.02 -24.54
N GLY A 192 8.52 6.14 -25.30
CA GLY A 192 9.84 6.30 -24.67
C GLY A 192 9.75 7.49 -23.72
N VAL A 193 10.25 7.34 -22.50
CA VAL A 193 10.14 8.28 -21.38
C VAL A 193 10.48 9.73 -21.77
N ASP A 194 11.40 9.93 -22.70
CA ASP A 194 11.86 11.25 -23.15
C ASP A 194 11.26 11.71 -24.50
N GLU A 195 10.56 10.84 -25.20
CA GLU A 195 10.19 11.12 -26.60
C GLU A 195 9.04 12.11 -26.71
N TYR A 196 8.06 12.01 -25.81
CA TYR A 196 6.81 12.77 -25.88
C TYR A 196 6.61 13.75 -24.72
N TRP A 197 7.48 13.72 -23.71
CA TRP A 197 7.40 14.65 -22.60
C TRP A 197 7.52 16.10 -23.07
N GLY A 198 6.60 16.95 -22.62
CA GLY A 198 6.57 18.37 -22.97
C GLY A 198 6.16 18.68 -24.41
N LYS A 199 5.75 17.68 -25.18
CA LYS A 199 5.27 17.86 -26.55
C LYS A 199 3.76 17.63 -26.62
N ILE A 200 3.13 18.35 -27.51
CA ILE A 200 1.75 18.09 -27.89
C ILE A 200 1.70 16.81 -28.72
N VAL A 201 0.82 15.89 -28.37
CA VAL A 201 0.66 14.58 -29.01
C VAL A 201 -0.76 14.42 -29.56
N GLU A 202 -0.90 13.54 -30.57
CA GLU A 202 -2.20 13.24 -31.21
C GLU A 202 -2.86 11.98 -30.62
N PHE A 203 -2.42 11.55 -29.43
CA PHE A 203 -2.97 10.34 -28.79
C PHE A 203 -4.20 10.70 -27.95
N GLU A 204 -5.14 9.78 -27.84
CA GLU A 204 -6.24 9.95 -26.91
C GLU A 204 -5.76 9.79 -25.45
N PRO A 205 -6.24 10.62 -24.53
CA PRO A 205 -5.99 10.43 -23.11
C PRO A 205 -6.60 9.13 -22.61
N GLU A 206 -5.89 8.43 -21.73
CA GLU A 206 -6.41 7.23 -21.09
C GLU A 206 -7.16 7.61 -19.82
N ILE A 207 -8.45 7.28 -19.73
CA ILE A 207 -9.29 7.63 -18.58
C ILE A 207 -9.82 6.36 -17.92
N PHE A 208 -9.54 6.23 -16.63
CA PHE A 208 -9.92 5.11 -15.79
C PHE A 208 -10.94 5.57 -14.75
N PHE A 209 -11.99 4.79 -14.55
CA PHE A 209 -13.09 5.11 -13.65
C PHE A 209 -13.29 4.01 -12.63
N SER A 210 -13.60 4.36 -11.38
CA SER A 210 -14.21 3.41 -10.47
C SER A 210 -15.57 2.92 -11.03
N GLN A 211 -15.94 1.69 -10.69
CA GLN A 211 -17.10 1.03 -11.34
C GLN A 211 -18.41 1.72 -11.04
N ASP A 212 -18.53 2.37 -9.91
CA ASP A 212 -19.72 3.04 -9.41
C ASP A 212 -20.00 4.40 -10.04
N ILE A 213 -19.09 4.97 -10.85
CA ILE A 213 -19.35 6.23 -11.57
C ILE A 213 -20.31 5.97 -12.73
N PRO A 214 -21.49 6.63 -12.75
CA PRO A 214 -22.48 6.48 -13.82
C PRO A 214 -21.93 6.86 -15.19
N GLU A 215 -22.36 6.19 -16.26
CA GLU A 215 -21.86 6.43 -17.62
C GLU A 215 -22.06 7.89 -18.08
N PHE A 216 -23.18 8.49 -17.74
CA PHE A 216 -23.40 9.90 -17.99
C PHE A 216 -22.31 10.83 -17.43
N ASN A 217 -21.79 10.51 -16.24
CA ASN A 217 -20.72 11.26 -15.62
C ASN A 217 -19.37 10.96 -16.27
N ARG A 218 -19.15 9.72 -16.72
CA ARG A 218 -17.95 9.34 -17.48
C ARG A 218 -17.89 10.05 -18.81
N GLU A 219 -19.00 10.16 -19.51
CA GLU A 219 -19.09 10.91 -20.77
C GLU A 219 -18.81 12.40 -20.56
N GLY A 220 -19.43 13.03 -19.55
CA GLY A 220 -19.16 14.42 -19.21
C GLY A 220 -17.69 14.69 -18.88
N LEU A 221 -17.01 13.72 -18.24
CA LEU A 221 -15.57 13.84 -17.96
C LEU A 221 -14.75 13.73 -19.25
N ARG A 222 -15.05 12.77 -20.14
CA ARG A 222 -14.38 12.64 -21.44
C ARG A 222 -14.53 13.90 -22.29
N GLU A 223 -15.74 14.45 -22.35
CA GLU A 223 -16.00 15.71 -23.06
C GLU A 223 -15.22 16.88 -22.46
N THR A 224 -15.13 16.94 -21.11
CA THR A 224 -14.33 17.97 -20.42
C THR A 224 -12.85 17.83 -20.76
N VAL A 225 -12.31 16.63 -20.75
CA VAL A 225 -10.92 16.37 -21.14
C VAL A 225 -10.67 16.80 -22.57
N LYS A 226 -11.56 16.44 -23.48
CA LYS A 226 -11.47 16.86 -24.89
C LYS A 226 -11.49 18.37 -25.03
N LEU A 227 -12.38 19.07 -24.36
CA LEU A 227 -12.48 20.52 -24.36
C LEU A 227 -11.18 21.20 -23.89
N ILE A 228 -10.57 20.67 -22.81
CA ILE A 228 -9.32 21.18 -22.26
C ILE A 228 -8.16 20.93 -23.22
N THR A 229 -8.10 19.75 -23.81
CA THR A 229 -7.02 19.40 -24.75
C THR A 229 -7.18 20.09 -26.09
N ASP A 230 -8.39 20.42 -26.52
CA ASP A 230 -8.64 21.26 -27.70
C ASP A 230 -8.11 22.70 -27.49
N TYR A 231 -8.13 23.19 -26.24
CA TYR A 231 -7.62 24.54 -25.91
C TYR A 231 -6.11 24.59 -25.76
N TYR A 232 -5.56 23.72 -24.90
CA TYR A 232 -4.12 23.73 -24.57
C TYR A 232 -3.27 22.87 -25.51
N GLY A 233 -3.87 21.92 -26.20
CA GLY A 233 -3.17 20.76 -26.74
C GLY A 233 -3.04 19.64 -25.70
N LEU A 234 -2.92 18.41 -26.16
CA LEU A 234 -2.63 17.27 -25.28
C LEU A 234 -1.12 17.14 -25.07
N TYR A 235 -0.63 17.56 -23.91
CA TYR A 235 0.78 17.51 -23.56
C TYR A 235 1.20 16.12 -23.09
N GLY A 236 1.89 15.37 -23.95
CA GLY A 236 2.41 14.04 -23.65
C GLY A 236 1.32 13.02 -23.36
N PRO A 237 1.70 11.80 -23.06
CA PRO A 237 0.73 10.81 -22.60
C PRO A 237 0.15 11.22 -21.25
N ILE A 238 -1.15 11.12 -21.10
CA ILE A 238 -1.85 11.41 -19.85
C ILE A 238 -2.75 10.26 -19.44
N GLU A 239 -2.70 9.89 -18.18
CA GLU A 239 -3.63 8.99 -17.53
C GLU A 239 -4.47 9.77 -16.51
N ILE A 240 -5.78 9.66 -16.64
CA ILE A 240 -6.73 10.30 -15.74
C ILE A 240 -7.44 9.21 -14.94
N TRP A 241 -7.33 9.27 -13.62
CA TRP A 241 -7.90 8.30 -12.70
C TRP A 241 -9.03 8.96 -11.92
N SER A 242 -10.25 8.58 -12.20
CA SER A 242 -11.43 9.18 -11.61
C SER A 242 -12.08 8.24 -10.60
N VAL A 243 -12.21 8.70 -9.36
CA VAL A 243 -12.78 7.96 -8.23
C VAL A 243 -13.97 8.72 -7.67
N GLY A 244 -15.08 8.03 -7.45
CA GLY A 244 -16.25 8.62 -6.80
C GLY A 244 -15.97 8.92 -5.32
N MET A 245 -16.57 10.00 -4.80
CA MET A 245 -16.43 10.33 -3.36
C MET A 245 -16.99 9.26 -2.44
N ASN A 246 -17.98 8.50 -2.90
CA ASN A 246 -18.65 7.43 -2.18
C ASN A 246 -18.28 6.03 -2.70
N THR A 247 -17.24 5.94 -3.53
CA THR A 247 -16.75 4.65 -4.04
C THR A 247 -16.37 3.73 -2.88
N SER A 248 -16.84 2.50 -2.94
CA SER A 248 -16.50 1.50 -1.91
C SER A 248 -15.00 1.20 -1.87
N SER A 249 -14.47 0.80 -0.72
CA SER A 249 -13.07 0.38 -0.61
C SER A 249 -12.74 -0.77 -1.55
N THR A 250 -13.71 -1.65 -1.84
CA THR A 250 -13.52 -2.74 -2.80
C THR A 250 -13.33 -2.20 -4.23
N ASP A 251 -14.19 -1.29 -4.68
CA ASP A 251 -14.08 -0.72 -6.03
C ASP A 251 -12.84 0.15 -6.20
N LYS A 252 -12.45 0.89 -5.15
CA LYS A 252 -11.18 1.62 -5.12
C LYS A 252 -10.00 0.66 -5.27
N ARG A 253 -10.04 -0.46 -4.53
CA ARG A 253 -9.00 -1.46 -4.57
C ARG A 253 -8.86 -2.12 -5.95
N GLU A 254 -9.97 -2.39 -6.64
CA GLU A 254 -9.94 -2.90 -8.01
C GLU A 254 -9.30 -1.90 -8.98
N LEU A 255 -9.66 -0.63 -8.86
CA LEU A 255 -9.03 0.42 -9.66
C LEU A 255 -7.53 0.56 -9.36
N GLU A 256 -7.15 0.44 -8.09
CA GLU A 256 -5.77 0.49 -7.64
C GLU A 256 -4.92 -0.67 -8.15
N LYS A 257 -5.49 -1.87 -8.28
CA LYS A 257 -4.81 -2.99 -8.91
C LYS A 257 -4.39 -2.64 -10.34
N ILE A 258 -5.31 -2.11 -11.15
CA ILE A 258 -5.03 -1.67 -12.53
C ILE A 258 -3.96 -0.57 -12.53
N PHE A 259 -4.06 0.38 -11.60
CA PHE A 259 -3.06 1.44 -11.44
C PHE A 259 -1.68 0.87 -11.15
N CYS A 260 -1.58 -0.04 -10.18
CA CYS A 260 -0.31 -0.64 -9.77
C CYS A 260 0.28 -1.56 -10.83
N GLU A 261 -0.55 -2.28 -11.60
CA GLU A 261 -0.11 -3.03 -12.77
C GLU A 261 0.62 -2.13 -13.77
N ARG A 262 0.01 -1.01 -14.09
CA ARG A 262 0.58 -0.04 -15.02
C ARG A 262 1.87 0.59 -14.50
N ARG A 263 2.00 0.79 -13.18
CA ARG A 263 3.21 1.32 -12.54
C ARG A 263 4.34 0.31 -12.51
N SER A 264 4.06 -0.93 -12.13
CA SER A 264 5.06 -1.99 -12.02
C SER A 264 5.66 -2.39 -13.37
N SER A 265 4.92 -2.18 -14.45
CA SER A 265 5.42 -2.44 -15.83
C SER A 265 6.42 -1.39 -16.33
N ARG A 266 6.56 -0.28 -15.62
CA ARG A 266 7.43 0.85 -16.01
C ARG A 266 8.61 0.90 -15.07
N LYS A 267 9.81 0.61 -15.57
CA LYS A 267 11.06 0.55 -14.79
C LYS A 267 11.64 1.90 -14.37
N ASP A 268 10.81 2.87 -14.13
CA ASP A 268 11.28 4.20 -13.83
C ASP A 268 11.48 4.40 -12.33
N HIS A 269 12.62 4.69 -11.99
CA HIS A 269 13.43 5.10 -10.84
C HIS A 269 12.73 5.69 -9.60
N TRP A 270 11.43 5.54 -9.41
CA TRP A 270 10.81 6.03 -8.20
C TRP A 270 10.52 4.89 -7.22
N ASP A 271 11.24 4.91 -6.10
CA ASP A 271 11.19 3.91 -5.03
C ASP A 271 9.78 3.62 -4.48
N ARG A 272 8.84 4.52 -4.71
CA ARG A 272 7.47 4.40 -4.21
C ARG A 272 6.64 3.33 -4.93
N PHE A 273 6.91 3.08 -6.21
CA PHE A 273 6.17 2.14 -7.05
C PHE A 273 7.06 1.08 -7.69
N THR A 274 8.10 0.66 -6.99
CA THR A 274 9.13 -0.23 -7.53
C THR A 274 8.61 -1.61 -7.94
N ASN A 275 7.52 -2.06 -7.35
CA ASN A 275 6.83 -3.29 -7.71
C ASN A 275 5.33 -3.20 -7.37
N TYR A 276 4.58 -4.14 -7.89
CA TYR A 276 3.13 -4.23 -7.73
C TYR A 276 2.70 -4.24 -6.25
N GLU A 277 3.32 -5.08 -5.43
CA GLU A 277 2.97 -5.23 -4.01
C GLU A 277 3.22 -3.95 -3.20
N THR A 278 4.36 -3.32 -3.43
CA THR A 278 4.69 -2.04 -2.77
C THR A 278 3.68 -0.96 -3.16
N CYS A 279 3.28 -0.91 -4.42
CA CYS A 279 2.27 0.02 -4.90
C CYS A 279 0.92 -0.24 -4.22
N LEU A 280 0.46 -1.50 -4.19
CA LEU A 280 -0.80 -1.85 -3.55
C LEU A 280 -0.84 -1.55 -2.05
N ALA A 281 0.31 -1.63 -1.37
CA ALA A 281 0.41 -1.33 0.06
C ALA A 281 0.24 0.16 0.38
N LEU A 282 0.34 1.04 -0.62
CA LEU A 282 0.19 2.49 -0.43
C LEU A 282 -1.28 2.93 -0.32
N ASN A 283 -2.24 2.14 -0.80
CA ASN A 283 -3.68 2.47 -0.81
C ASN A 283 -3.97 3.88 -1.32
N GLU A 284 -3.34 4.27 -2.42
CA GLU A 284 -3.41 5.64 -2.97
C GLU A 284 -4.85 6.12 -3.15
N PHE A 285 -5.76 5.26 -3.64
CA PHE A 285 -7.14 5.64 -3.89
C PHE A 285 -8.02 5.74 -2.63
N GLU A 286 -7.60 5.23 -1.48
CA GLU A 286 -8.32 5.47 -0.22
C GLU A 286 -8.10 6.88 0.32
N GLU A 287 -6.89 7.42 0.12
CA GLU A 287 -6.46 8.71 0.66
C GLU A 287 -6.61 9.87 -0.33
N ILE A 288 -6.97 9.61 -1.59
CA ILE A 288 -7.11 10.66 -2.60
C ILE A 288 -8.14 11.70 -2.16
N GLY A 289 -7.66 12.80 -1.67
CA GLY A 289 -8.36 14.08 -1.68
C GLY A 289 -8.27 14.65 -3.10
N GLY A 290 -9.29 15.36 -3.61
CA GLY A 290 -9.28 15.92 -4.95
C GLY A 290 -8.03 16.76 -5.23
N SER A 291 -6.96 16.14 -5.66
CA SER A 291 -5.71 16.79 -6.05
C SER A 291 -5.06 15.99 -7.16
N ILE A 292 -4.35 16.68 -8.00
CA ILE A 292 -3.64 16.11 -9.13
C ILE A 292 -2.17 16.28 -8.95
N MET A 293 -1.45 15.28 -9.40
CA MET A 293 0.00 15.35 -9.51
C MET A 293 0.41 15.02 -10.94
N GLY A 294 0.97 15.98 -11.64
CA GLY A 294 1.76 15.68 -12.83
C GLY A 294 2.98 14.86 -12.42
N GLN A 295 3.05 13.61 -12.86
CA GLN A 295 4.17 12.71 -12.54
C GLN A 295 5.11 12.63 -13.73
N ARG A 296 6.11 13.44 -13.71
CA ARG A 296 7.13 13.54 -14.76
C ARG A 296 7.97 12.27 -14.96
N PHE A 297 8.14 11.49 -13.90
CA PHE A 297 9.13 10.41 -13.84
C PHE A 297 8.85 9.23 -14.75
N TYR A 298 7.62 9.08 -15.19
CA TYR A 298 7.19 7.97 -16.01
C TYR A 298 7.04 8.32 -17.48
N GLY A 299 7.43 9.55 -17.88
CA GLY A 299 7.23 10.04 -19.24
C GLY A 299 5.76 10.22 -19.64
N TYR A 300 4.87 10.34 -18.65
CA TYR A 300 3.46 10.64 -18.82
C TYR A 300 2.94 11.47 -17.64
N HIS A 301 1.82 12.12 -17.84
CA HIS A 301 1.14 12.87 -16.81
C HIS A 301 0.10 12.00 -16.12
N LEU A 302 -0.02 12.22 -14.83
CA LEU A 302 -0.96 11.51 -13.99
C LEU A 302 -1.92 12.49 -13.36
N MET A 303 -3.21 12.27 -13.58
CA MET A 303 -4.27 13.10 -13.07
C MET A 303 -5.24 12.28 -12.25
N TYR A 304 -5.42 12.63 -10.97
CA TYR A 304 -6.43 12.03 -10.11
C TYR A 304 -7.61 12.97 -10.00
N HIS A 305 -8.80 12.46 -10.12
CA HIS A 305 -10.01 13.25 -9.98
C HIS A 305 -10.97 12.57 -9.03
N ARG A 306 -11.31 13.24 -7.95
CA ARG A 306 -12.33 12.78 -7.02
C ARG A 306 -13.67 13.40 -7.38
N TYR A 307 -14.64 12.55 -7.64
CA TYR A 307 -15.92 12.96 -8.19
C TYR A 307 -17.08 12.65 -7.26
N ASP A 308 -17.91 13.65 -6.93
CA ASP A 308 -19.16 13.44 -6.22
C ASP A 308 -20.34 13.32 -7.23
N PHE A 309 -20.65 12.11 -7.63
CA PHE A 309 -21.74 11.83 -8.58
C PHE A 309 -23.11 11.71 -7.93
N THR A 310 -23.23 11.89 -6.62
CA THR A 310 -24.54 11.91 -5.92
C THR A 310 -25.38 13.10 -6.35
N PHE A 311 -24.76 14.11 -6.95
CA PHE A 311 -25.40 15.32 -7.46
C PHE A 311 -25.51 15.36 -8.98
N SER A 312 -25.71 14.22 -9.63
CA SER A 312 -25.71 14.08 -11.10
C SER A 312 -26.61 15.06 -11.86
N ASP A 313 -27.66 15.57 -11.19
CA ASP A 313 -28.60 16.54 -11.75
C ASP A 313 -28.30 17.98 -11.31
N ASN A 314 -27.25 18.20 -10.52
CA ASN A 314 -26.93 19.53 -10.02
C ASN A 314 -25.95 20.22 -10.97
N SER A 315 -26.41 21.35 -11.51
CA SER A 315 -25.64 22.20 -12.42
C SER A 315 -24.37 22.77 -11.79
N GLU A 316 -24.44 23.14 -10.52
CA GLU A 316 -23.33 23.71 -9.77
C GLU A 316 -22.20 22.72 -9.58
N PHE A 317 -22.55 21.46 -9.39
CA PHE A 317 -21.58 20.39 -9.22
C PHE A 317 -20.78 20.10 -10.50
N ARG A 318 -21.44 20.04 -11.66
CA ARG A 318 -20.76 19.85 -12.96
C ARG A 318 -19.78 20.99 -13.25
N HIS A 319 -20.13 22.19 -12.88
CA HIS A 319 -19.23 23.32 -13.03
C HIS A 319 -17.96 23.11 -12.21
N SER A 320 -18.13 22.79 -10.93
CA SER A 320 -16.98 22.55 -10.04
C SER A 320 -16.08 21.44 -10.57
N ALA A 321 -16.65 20.39 -11.16
CA ALA A 321 -15.88 19.31 -11.77
C ALA A 321 -15.10 19.79 -13.00
N ILE A 322 -15.74 20.53 -13.89
CA ILE A 322 -15.11 21.07 -15.11
C ILE A 322 -14.01 22.07 -14.76
N THR A 323 -14.29 23.02 -13.88
CA THR A 323 -13.31 24.02 -13.45
C THR A 323 -12.14 23.37 -12.73
N GLY A 324 -12.40 22.41 -11.85
CA GLY A 324 -11.35 21.64 -11.18
C GLY A 324 -10.45 20.89 -12.19
N MET A 325 -11.03 20.29 -13.21
CA MET A 325 -10.25 19.62 -14.25
C MET A 325 -9.40 20.59 -15.06
N ILE A 326 -9.91 21.78 -15.40
CA ILE A 326 -9.13 22.80 -16.08
C ILE A 326 -7.98 23.28 -15.18
N HIS A 327 -8.26 23.52 -13.90
CA HIS A 327 -7.24 23.90 -12.91
C HIS A 327 -6.08 22.92 -12.92
N GLU A 328 -6.40 21.66 -12.76
CA GLU A 328 -5.38 20.64 -12.66
C GLU A 328 -4.66 20.38 -13.99
N TYR A 329 -5.38 20.42 -15.11
CA TYR A 329 -4.72 20.30 -16.41
C TYR A 329 -3.76 21.47 -16.67
N THR A 330 -4.04 22.64 -16.12
CA THR A 330 -3.11 23.79 -16.16
C THR A 330 -1.77 23.43 -15.48
N HIS A 331 -1.82 22.69 -14.36
CA HIS A 331 -0.59 22.18 -13.75
C HIS A 331 0.13 21.15 -14.62
N ILE A 332 -0.60 20.36 -15.40
CA ILE A 332 0.01 19.45 -16.39
C ILE A 332 0.74 20.25 -17.46
N VAL A 333 0.13 21.30 -17.98
CA VAL A 333 0.78 22.19 -18.97
C VAL A 333 2.03 22.85 -18.40
N GLN A 334 1.99 23.31 -17.14
CA GLN A 334 3.16 23.80 -16.42
C GLN A 334 4.25 22.75 -16.35
N ALA A 335 3.91 21.55 -15.85
CA ALA A 335 4.86 20.45 -15.66
C ALA A 335 5.48 19.98 -16.99
N ALA A 336 4.70 19.94 -18.06
CA ALA A 336 5.12 19.53 -19.38
C ALA A 336 6.22 20.41 -19.96
N ASN A 337 6.21 21.69 -19.60
CA ASN A 337 7.21 22.66 -20.04
C ASN A 337 8.48 22.69 -19.17
N LEU A 338 8.52 21.92 -18.07
CA LEU A 338 9.66 21.88 -17.16
C LEU A 338 10.52 20.62 -17.38
N PHE A 339 11.60 20.76 -18.12
CA PHE A 339 12.54 19.69 -18.42
C PHE A 339 13.69 19.64 -17.42
N THR A 340 13.53 19.11 -16.25
CA THR A 340 14.68 18.78 -15.43
C THR A 340 14.86 17.27 -15.37
N LYS A 341 15.98 16.77 -15.89
CA LYS A 341 16.26 15.33 -15.96
C LYS A 341 16.57 14.70 -14.59
N ASN A 342 16.97 15.48 -13.60
CA ASN A 342 17.42 15.00 -12.30
C ASN A 342 16.66 15.70 -11.18
N GLU A 343 15.97 14.91 -10.36
CA GLU A 343 15.38 15.44 -9.12
C GLU A 343 16.41 15.81 -8.06
N GLU A 344 17.59 15.20 -8.12
CA GLU A 344 18.73 15.53 -7.26
C GLU A 344 19.16 17.00 -7.39
N ASP A 345 18.89 17.62 -8.53
CA ASP A 345 19.12 19.05 -8.76
C ASP A 345 18.10 19.98 -8.09
N ARG A 346 17.24 19.45 -7.21
CA ARG A 346 16.14 20.19 -6.57
C ARG A 346 16.17 20.17 -5.04
N PRO A 347 17.12 20.82 -4.37
CA PRO A 347 16.88 21.23 -3.00
C PRO A 347 15.64 22.13 -2.97
N ASP A 348 14.76 21.94 -1.98
CA ASP A 348 13.45 22.63 -1.89
C ASP A 348 13.49 24.16 -2.05
N GLY A 349 14.63 24.79 -1.80
CA GLY A 349 14.85 26.23 -2.03
C GLY A 349 15.10 26.62 -3.49
N ILE A 350 15.63 25.72 -4.32
CA ILE A 350 15.92 25.96 -5.75
C ILE A 350 14.69 25.64 -6.61
N ARG A 351 13.81 24.74 -6.17
CA ARG A 351 12.53 24.43 -6.78
C ARG A 351 11.70 25.67 -7.08
N LYS A 352 11.72 26.64 -6.18
CA LYS A 352 10.98 27.89 -6.32
C LYS A 352 11.56 28.84 -7.35
N ARG A 353 12.88 28.86 -7.57
CA ARG A 353 13.54 29.84 -8.43
C ARG A 353 13.96 29.30 -9.80
N VAL A 354 14.18 28.01 -9.95
CA VAL A 354 14.75 27.41 -11.17
C VAL A 354 13.74 26.52 -11.90
N GLY A 355 12.65 26.10 -11.23
CA GLY A 355 11.67 25.18 -11.80
C GLY A 355 10.27 25.80 -11.91
N TRP A 356 9.45 25.55 -10.90
CA TRP A 356 8.04 25.93 -10.93
C TRP A 356 7.76 27.41 -10.67
N GLY A 357 8.75 28.17 -10.21
CA GLY A 357 8.54 29.53 -9.74
C GLY A 357 7.76 29.60 -8.41
N PRO A 358 7.26 30.80 -8.05
CA PRO A 358 6.43 30.97 -6.88
C PRO A 358 5.11 30.21 -6.99
N ILE A 359 4.69 29.59 -5.88
CA ILE A 359 3.37 28.95 -5.76
C ILE A 359 2.24 29.92 -6.12
N PHE A 360 2.42 31.19 -5.84
CA PHE A 360 1.53 32.27 -6.24
C PHE A 360 1.15 32.23 -7.73
N PHE A 361 2.09 32.00 -8.64
CA PHE A 361 1.82 31.92 -10.06
C PHE A 361 1.40 30.52 -10.50
N SER A 362 1.89 29.49 -9.83
CA SER A 362 1.46 28.12 -10.15
C SER A 362 -0.03 27.94 -9.89
N GLU A 363 -0.45 28.23 -8.67
CA GLU A 363 -1.86 28.10 -8.27
C GLU A 363 -2.73 29.24 -8.86
N GLY A 364 -2.17 30.45 -8.91
CA GLY A 364 -2.87 31.61 -9.46
C GLY A 364 -3.20 31.45 -10.93
N ALA A 365 -2.30 30.89 -11.74
CA ALA A 365 -2.58 30.60 -13.15
C ALA A 365 -3.65 29.50 -13.28
N ALA A 366 -3.55 28.44 -12.49
CA ALA A 366 -4.57 27.38 -12.51
C ALA A 366 -5.95 27.92 -12.13
N ASP A 367 -6.03 28.78 -11.09
CA ASP A 367 -7.28 29.42 -10.66
C ASP A 367 -7.83 30.42 -11.68
N TYR A 368 -6.97 31.20 -12.34
CA TYR A 368 -7.41 32.11 -13.38
C TYR A 368 -7.90 31.36 -14.61
N TYR A 369 -7.12 30.42 -15.13
CA TYR A 369 -7.45 29.69 -16.34
C TYR A 369 -8.66 28.77 -16.17
N GLN A 370 -8.93 28.23 -15.00
CA GLN A 370 -10.16 27.47 -14.78
C GLN A 370 -11.43 28.28 -15.08
N GLU A 371 -11.39 29.57 -14.76
CA GLU A 371 -12.52 30.47 -15.01
C GLU A 371 -12.49 31.06 -16.44
N TYR A 372 -11.31 31.43 -16.93
CA TYR A 372 -11.12 32.03 -18.24
C TYR A 372 -11.40 31.04 -19.38
N VAL A 373 -10.78 29.87 -19.38
CA VAL A 373 -10.84 28.88 -20.48
C VAL A 373 -12.27 28.44 -20.72
N GLN A 374 -12.98 28.11 -19.66
CA GLN A 374 -14.37 27.67 -19.78
C GLN A 374 -15.25 28.74 -20.46
N ARG A 375 -15.12 30.00 -20.04
CA ARG A 375 -15.91 31.10 -20.62
C ARG A 375 -15.48 31.42 -22.04
N LYS A 376 -14.17 31.41 -22.28
CA LYS A 376 -13.61 31.61 -23.61
C LYS A 376 -14.15 30.58 -24.60
N LEU A 377 -14.15 29.33 -24.26
CA LEU A 377 -14.66 28.26 -25.13
C LEU A 377 -16.16 28.42 -25.38
N ARG A 378 -16.95 28.76 -24.35
CA ARG A 378 -18.37 29.06 -24.52
C ARG A 378 -18.61 30.24 -25.43
N SER A 379 -17.83 31.30 -25.34
CA SER A 379 -17.97 32.50 -26.17
C SER A 379 -17.81 32.23 -27.66
N ILE A 380 -17.10 31.15 -28.00
CA ILE A 380 -16.89 30.68 -29.39
C ILE A 380 -17.79 29.48 -29.77
N GLY A 381 -18.77 29.14 -28.91
CA GLY A 381 -19.75 28.09 -29.17
C GLY A 381 -19.31 26.67 -28.81
N ILE A 382 -18.20 26.53 -28.12
CA ILE A 382 -17.71 25.24 -27.62
C ILE A 382 -18.13 25.09 -26.16
N SER A 383 -18.94 24.07 -25.87
CA SER A 383 -19.37 23.75 -24.51
C SER A 383 -19.51 22.25 -24.35
N VAL A 384 -19.34 21.77 -23.12
CA VAL A 384 -19.71 20.38 -22.78
C VAL A 384 -21.22 20.25 -22.94
N GLU A 385 -21.65 19.27 -23.71
CA GLU A 385 -23.09 19.01 -23.92
C GLU A 385 -23.75 18.75 -22.56
N ASN A 386 -24.88 19.37 -22.31
CA ASN A 386 -25.52 19.36 -21.00
C ASN A 386 -24.70 19.97 -19.83
N SER A 387 -23.58 20.66 -20.10
CA SER A 387 -23.03 21.57 -19.11
C SER A 387 -24.06 22.68 -18.91
N PRO A 388 -24.69 22.80 -17.76
CA PRO A 388 -25.61 23.90 -17.55
C PRO A 388 -24.86 25.22 -17.72
N ASN A 389 -25.59 26.27 -18.06
CA ASN A 389 -25.15 27.64 -17.79
C ASN A 389 -24.87 27.71 -16.29
N VAL A 390 -23.64 27.56 -15.96
CA VAL A 390 -23.18 27.16 -14.65
C VAL A 390 -23.44 28.20 -13.59
N ASP A 391 -23.47 29.35 -13.98
CA ASP A 391 -23.87 30.43 -13.11
C ASP A 391 -25.34 30.69 -13.37
N GLY A 392 -26.31 29.97 -13.00
CA GLY A 392 -27.71 30.31 -13.13
C GLY A 392 -28.05 31.81 -13.27
N GLN A 393 -27.03 32.60 -13.39
CA GLN A 393 -26.98 34.05 -13.44
C GLN A 393 -26.19 34.60 -14.63
N GLY A 394 -25.58 33.78 -15.53
CA GLY A 394 -24.84 34.34 -16.69
C GLY A 394 -23.68 35.27 -16.29
N SER A 395 -23.00 34.99 -15.19
CA SER A 395 -21.87 35.83 -14.77
C SER A 395 -20.72 35.67 -15.75
N ASN A 396 -20.30 36.77 -16.38
CA ASN A 396 -19.11 36.83 -17.18
C ASN A 396 -17.87 36.73 -16.28
N LEU A 397 -16.69 36.61 -16.89
CA LEU A 397 -15.44 36.49 -16.15
C LEU A 397 -15.24 37.66 -15.16
N ARG A 398 -15.63 38.86 -15.56
CA ARG A 398 -15.50 40.08 -14.74
C ARG A 398 -16.33 40.00 -13.45
N ASP A 399 -17.54 39.46 -13.51
CA ASP A 399 -18.39 39.27 -12.32
C ASP A 399 -17.80 38.23 -11.38
N LYS A 400 -17.23 37.16 -11.91
CA LYS A 400 -16.55 36.14 -11.11
C LYS A 400 -15.31 36.70 -10.42
N MET A 401 -14.50 37.42 -11.15
CA MET A 401 -13.30 38.06 -10.59
C MET A 401 -13.66 39.13 -9.55
N ARG A 402 -14.77 39.86 -9.74
CA ARG A 402 -15.32 40.76 -8.74
C ARG A 402 -15.63 40.03 -7.43
N THR A 403 -16.28 38.90 -7.51
CA THR A 403 -16.60 38.09 -6.32
C THR A 403 -15.32 37.61 -5.63
N ILE A 404 -14.32 37.13 -6.40
CA ILE A 404 -13.01 36.74 -5.83
C ILE A 404 -12.37 37.93 -5.09
N MET A 405 -12.39 39.13 -5.68
CA MET A 405 -11.82 40.32 -5.06
C MET A 405 -12.55 40.70 -3.77
N THR A 406 -13.88 40.80 -3.82
CA THR A 406 -14.66 41.28 -2.69
C THR A 406 -14.70 40.31 -1.53
N ASP A 407 -14.89 39.04 -1.81
CA ASP A 407 -15.13 38.05 -0.75
C ASP A 407 -13.82 37.49 -0.16
N HIS A 408 -12.75 37.47 -0.92
CA HIS A 408 -11.51 36.80 -0.51
C HIS A 408 -10.31 37.74 -0.36
N ILE A 409 -10.12 38.71 -1.27
CA ILE A 409 -8.93 39.55 -1.28
C ILE A 409 -9.09 40.76 -0.34
N GLN A 410 -10.11 41.55 -0.53
CA GLN A 410 -10.29 42.79 0.29
C GLN A 410 -10.47 42.48 1.78
N SER A 411 -11.15 41.41 2.12
CA SER A 411 -11.30 40.98 3.52
C SER A 411 -9.98 40.53 4.14
N ASN A 412 -9.03 40.03 3.36
CA ASN A 412 -7.77 39.43 3.83
C ASN A 412 -6.53 40.31 3.54
N LEU A 413 -6.64 41.38 2.76
CA LEU A 413 -5.50 42.24 2.41
C LEU A 413 -4.80 42.80 3.66
N SER A 414 -5.54 43.17 4.69
CA SER A 414 -4.99 43.62 5.96
C SER A 414 -4.28 42.53 6.76
N LEU A 415 -4.57 41.28 6.49
CA LEU A 415 -3.94 40.09 7.12
C LEU A 415 -2.66 39.66 6.40
N CYS A 416 -2.35 40.29 5.25
CA CYS A 416 -1.18 40.05 4.45
C CYS A 416 -0.27 41.32 4.35
N PRO A 417 0.18 41.89 5.50
CA PRO A 417 0.75 43.24 5.56
C PRO A 417 2.12 43.42 4.87
N ASN A 418 2.82 42.30 4.64
CA ASN A 418 4.13 42.30 3.98
C ASN A 418 4.08 41.33 2.80
N PHE A 419 3.13 41.54 1.91
CA PHE A 419 2.98 40.67 0.76
C PHE A 419 4.28 40.55 -0.02
N ASN A 420 4.81 39.33 -0.06
CA ASN A 420 5.93 38.94 -0.87
C ASN A 420 5.57 37.68 -1.63
N ILE A 421 5.56 37.74 -2.92
CA ILE A 421 5.15 36.64 -3.81
C ILE A 421 5.91 35.36 -3.52
N TRP A 422 7.21 35.47 -3.18
CA TRP A 422 8.03 34.30 -2.86
C TRP A 422 7.70 33.65 -1.50
N GLU A 423 7.03 34.37 -0.61
CA GLU A 423 6.66 33.89 0.73
C GLU A 423 5.24 33.31 0.77
N VAL A 424 4.44 33.59 -0.25
CA VAL A 424 3.12 33.00 -0.40
C VAL A 424 3.24 31.50 -0.63
N ASN A 425 2.58 30.73 0.22
CA ASN A 425 2.61 29.26 0.17
C ASN A 425 1.31 28.66 0.75
N TYR A 426 1.21 27.33 0.75
CA TYR A 426 -0.01 26.66 1.24
C TYR A 426 -0.31 26.91 2.71
N SER A 427 0.68 27.22 3.55
CA SER A 427 0.44 27.55 4.96
C SER A 427 -0.09 28.97 5.16
N THR A 428 0.08 29.85 4.17
CA THR A 428 -0.44 31.21 4.18
C THR A 428 -1.80 31.35 3.50
N ARG A 429 -2.41 30.27 3.05
CA ARG A 429 -3.63 30.26 2.21
C ARG A 429 -4.83 30.98 2.84
N GLU A 430 -4.92 31.02 4.16
CA GLU A 430 -6.02 31.68 4.88
C GLU A 430 -5.87 33.20 4.91
N THR A 431 -4.66 33.71 4.74
CA THR A 431 -4.35 35.15 4.81
C THR A 431 -3.92 35.71 3.45
N CYS A 432 -2.94 35.05 2.80
CA CYS A 432 -2.40 35.39 1.49
C CYS A 432 -2.60 34.19 0.55
N SER A 433 -3.83 33.94 0.11
CA SER A 433 -4.14 32.78 -0.69
C SER A 433 -3.37 32.76 -2.02
N PRO A 434 -2.52 31.76 -2.28
CA PRO A 434 -1.84 31.65 -3.57
C PRO A 434 -2.82 31.48 -4.74
N TYR A 435 -4.00 30.95 -4.47
CA TYR A 435 -5.06 30.77 -5.44
C TYR A 435 -5.69 32.10 -5.88
N ARG A 436 -6.28 32.82 -4.96
CA ARG A 436 -7.11 34.00 -5.23
C ARG A 436 -6.27 35.24 -5.55
N PHE A 437 -5.25 35.52 -4.73
CA PHE A 437 -4.32 36.61 -5.02
C PHE A 437 -3.51 36.29 -6.28
N GLY A 438 -3.10 35.03 -6.45
CA GLY A 438 -2.39 34.59 -7.64
C GLY A 438 -3.20 34.78 -8.91
N ALA A 439 -4.50 34.45 -8.90
CA ALA A 439 -5.38 34.65 -10.06
C ALA A 439 -5.45 36.12 -10.49
N TRP A 440 -5.49 37.06 -9.54
CA TRP A 440 -5.43 38.49 -9.82
C TRP A 440 -4.07 38.94 -10.35
N GLY A 441 -2.99 38.43 -9.78
CA GLY A 441 -1.64 38.72 -10.27
C GLY A 441 -1.43 38.20 -11.68
N VAL A 442 -1.96 37.02 -12.00
CA VAL A 442 -1.95 36.48 -13.36
C VAL A 442 -2.79 37.32 -14.29
N ALA A 443 -4.02 37.69 -13.91
CA ALA A 443 -4.86 38.59 -14.74
C ALA A 443 -4.16 39.91 -15.05
N TYR A 444 -3.51 40.52 -14.04
CA TYR A 444 -2.73 41.76 -14.20
C TYR A 444 -1.63 41.62 -15.24
N LEU A 445 -0.85 40.56 -15.16
CA LEU A 445 0.26 40.31 -16.08
C LEU A 445 -0.22 40.06 -17.53
N LEU A 446 -1.31 39.27 -17.66
CA LEU A 446 -1.87 38.99 -18.99
C LEU A 446 -2.42 40.22 -19.69
N ASP A 447 -3.07 41.10 -18.93
CA ASP A 447 -3.53 42.40 -19.44
C ASP A 447 -2.35 43.30 -19.87
N LYS A 448 -1.30 43.37 -19.00
CA LYS A 448 -0.13 44.17 -19.25
C LYS A 448 0.55 43.85 -20.58
N VAL A 449 0.58 42.59 -20.99
CA VAL A 449 1.14 42.18 -22.30
C VAL A 449 0.08 42.01 -23.38
N ASN A 450 -1.19 42.19 -23.03
CA ASN A 450 -2.34 42.01 -23.92
C ASN A 450 -2.34 40.63 -24.61
N ASP A 451 -1.93 39.60 -23.88
CA ASP A 451 -1.91 38.21 -24.32
C ASP A 451 -2.40 37.26 -23.21
N GLN A 452 -3.60 36.75 -23.38
CA GLN A 452 -4.21 35.84 -22.40
C GLN A 452 -3.56 34.46 -22.36
N ASP A 453 -2.73 34.13 -23.30
CA ASP A 453 -2.04 32.84 -23.40
C ASP A 453 -0.55 32.93 -22.98
N ALA A 454 -0.09 34.10 -22.55
CA ALA A 454 1.36 34.37 -22.31
C ALA A 454 2.00 33.41 -21.32
N PHE A 455 1.29 32.94 -20.28
CA PHE A 455 1.84 31.97 -19.32
C PHE A 455 2.22 30.65 -19.98
N TRP A 456 1.33 30.06 -20.77
CA TRP A 456 1.57 28.73 -21.31
C TRP A 456 2.21 28.75 -22.71
N LYS A 457 2.09 29.84 -23.46
CA LYS A 457 2.76 30.00 -24.77
C LYS A 457 4.14 30.60 -24.70
N THR A 458 4.41 31.42 -23.69
CA THR A 458 5.65 32.17 -23.61
C THR A 458 6.43 31.94 -22.31
N LEU A 459 5.82 32.14 -21.14
CA LEU A 459 6.53 32.01 -19.86
C LEU A 459 7.07 30.61 -19.64
N TRP A 460 6.17 29.63 -19.56
CA TRP A 460 6.56 28.27 -19.18
C TRP A 460 7.50 27.59 -20.17
N PRO A 461 7.34 27.75 -21.51
CA PRO A 461 8.29 27.19 -22.47
C PRO A 461 9.72 27.72 -22.33
N ASN A 462 9.88 28.95 -21.87
CA ASN A 462 11.19 29.61 -21.76
C ASN A 462 11.88 29.38 -20.40
N ILE A 463 11.20 28.83 -19.38
CA ILE A 463 11.78 28.65 -18.04
C ILE A 463 13.02 27.76 -18.07
N ASN A 464 13.02 26.70 -18.87
CA ASN A 464 14.16 25.78 -18.93
C ASN A 464 15.42 26.39 -19.48
N GLU A 465 15.30 27.32 -20.39
CA GLU A 465 16.43 28.00 -21.03
C GLU A 465 16.88 29.24 -20.23
N MET A 466 15.92 30.00 -19.74
CA MET A 466 16.20 31.34 -19.16
C MET A 466 16.14 31.35 -17.62
N GLY A 467 15.69 30.27 -17.00
CA GLY A 467 15.28 30.26 -15.58
C GLY A 467 13.99 31.04 -15.37
N TRP A 468 13.45 30.97 -14.13
CA TRP A 468 12.19 31.66 -13.83
C TRP A 468 12.26 33.17 -14.01
N ASP A 469 13.26 33.81 -13.38
CA ASP A 469 13.36 35.28 -13.40
C ASP A 469 13.58 35.80 -14.83
N GLY A 470 14.45 35.14 -15.62
CA GLY A 470 14.72 35.54 -17.02
C GLY A 470 13.49 35.31 -17.92
N ALA A 471 12.78 34.19 -17.77
CA ALA A 471 11.57 33.93 -18.54
C ALA A 471 10.44 34.90 -18.16
N PHE A 472 10.32 35.24 -16.88
CA PHE A 472 9.35 36.21 -16.39
C PHE A 472 9.60 37.60 -16.98
N GLU A 473 10.82 38.10 -16.87
CA GLU A 473 11.21 39.39 -17.43
C GLU A 473 11.04 39.43 -18.97
N TYR A 474 11.46 38.36 -19.65
CA TYR A 474 11.26 38.23 -21.09
C TYR A 474 9.78 38.29 -21.49
N THR A 475 8.91 37.61 -20.71
CA THR A 475 7.48 37.50 -21.03
C THR A 475 6.70 38.77 -20.71
N PHE A 476 6.98 39.39 -19.55
CA PHE A 476 6.15 40.48 -19.02
C PHE A 476 6.84 41.86 -19.05
N GLY A 477 8.12 41.88 -19.38
CA GLY A 477 8.89 43.13 -19.49
C GLY A 477 9.18 43.82 -18.17
N LEU A 478 9.13 43.10 -17.05
CA LEU A 478 9.43 43.59 -15.71
C LEU A 478 10.01 42.47 -14.84
N THR A 479 10.78 42.85 -13.87
CA THR A 479 11.31 41.94 -12.86
C THR A 479 10.23 41.54 -11.88
N MET A 480 10.46 40.49 -11.11
CA MET A 480 9.57 40.06 -10.04
C MET A 480 9.38 41.13 -8.93
N GLU A 481 10.42 41.92 -8.68
CA GLU A 481 10.38 43.04 -7.71
C GLU A 481 9.51 44.18 -8.21
N GLU A 482 9.68 44.58 -9.46
CA GLU A 482 8.85 45.59 -10.11
C GLU A 482 7.39 45.14 -10.19
N PHE A 483 7.14 43.88 -10.56
CA PHE A 483 5.80 43.34 -10.53
C PHE A 483 5.17 43.41 -9.11
N ASN A 484 5.91 43.00 -8.10
CA ASN A 484 5.39 43.01 -6.74
C ASN A 484 4.98 44.42 -6.29
N GLN A 485 5.78 45.44 -6.64
CA GLN A 485 5.49 46.83 -6.36
C GLN A 485 4.26 47.34 -7.16
N GLU A 486 4.26 47.15 -8.47
CA GLU A 486 3.16 47.61 -9.33
C GLU A 486 1.83 46.91 -8.97
N PHE A 487 1.89 45.62 -8.64
CA PHE A 487 0.71 44.86 -8.30
C PHE A 487 0.09 45.31 -6.95
N LEU A 488 0.91 45.65 -5.95
CA LEU A 488 0.43 46.22 -4.69
C LEU A 488 -0.25 47.60 -4.92
N GLU A 489 0.34 48.48 -5.76
CA GLU A 489 -0.29 49.74 -6.12
C GLU A 489 -1.62 49.52 -6.89
N PHE A 490 -1.66 48.52 -7.77
CA PHE A 490 -2.87 48.15 -8.48
C PHE A 490 -4.00 47.65 -7.53
N LEU A 491 -3.68 46.89 -6.48
CA LEU A 491 -4.64 46.41 -5.49
C LEU A 491 -5.26 47.54 -4.64
N GLU A 492 -4.62 48.72 -4.58
CA GLU A 492 -5.17 49.89 -3.90
C GLU A 492 -6.21 50.66 -4.75
N LEU A 493 -6.31 50.36 -6.03
CA LEU A 493 -7.32 50.98 -6.90
C LEU A 493 -8.74 50.56 -6.53
N PRO A 494 -9.76 51.38 -6.82
CA PRO A 494 -11.15 50.95 -6.70
C PRO A 494 -11.42 49.68 -7.53
N ILE A 495 -12.24 48.79 -7.01
CA ILE A 495 -12.53 47.50 -7.66
C ILE A 495 -12.97 47.63 -9.12
N GLU A 496 -13.74 48.64 -9.46
CA GLU A 496 -14.19 48.90 -10.84
C GLU A 496 -13.02 49.17 -11.80
N GLN A 497 -11.98 49.84 -11.30
CA GLN A 497 -10.76 50.09 -12.10
C GLN A 497 -9.91 48.81 -12.18
N GLN A 498 -9.84 48.05 -11.11
CA GLN A 498 -9.16 46.76 -11.17
C GLN A 498 -9.83 45.78 -12.14
N LEU A 499 -11.13 45.82 -12.29
CA LEU A 499 -11.87 44.98 -13.21
C LEU A 499 -11.71 45.33 -14.70
N GLU A 500 -11.14 46.52 -15.02
CA GLU A 500 -10.88 46.89 -16.41
C GLU A 500 -9.89 45.97 -17.11
N ILE A 501 -8.97 45.33 -16.36
CA ILE A 501 -8.01 44.35 -16.91
C ILE A 501 -8.64 43.03 -17.29
N ILE A 502 -9.87 42.74 -16.83
CA ILE A 502 -10.50 41.45 -17.04
C ILE A 502 -11.23 41.46 -18.37
N PRO A 503 -10.95 40.47 -19.26
CA PRO A 503 -11.65 40.33 -20.54
C PRO A 503 -13.16 40.24 -20.39
N ASP A 504 -13.88 40.79 -21.33
CA ASP A 504 -15.33 40.74 -21.37
C ASP A 504 -15.79 39.48 -22.14
N ILE A 505 -15.81 38.34 -21.41
CA ILE A 505 -16.17 37.01 -21.93
C ILE A 505 -17.10 36.27 -20.98
#